data_6febbf35b8656e84830abcdb09392c91
#
_entry.id   6febbf35b8656e84830abcdb09392c91
#
_cell.length_a   1.000
_cell.length_b   1.000
_cell.length_c   1.000
_cell.angle_alpha   90.00
_cell.angle_beta   90.00
_cell.angle_gamma   90.00
#
_symmetry.space_group_name_H-M   'P 1'
#
loop_
_entity.id
_entity.type
_entity.pdbx_description
1 polymer ?
#
loop_
_entity_poly.entity_id
_entity_poly.type
_entity_poly.pdbx_seq_one_letter_code
_entity_poly.pdbx_strand_id
1 'polypeptide(L)'
;VAPRGDVIIKREYRKDVPENQAEIFFRLVKFWGANERNRNEDGGNGGVIIGKENENEINGVGEGGGGTMDHSAPAAFNDQGVNYLHVKANGVYVVATTRANCSPSFVLELLHRIAKVIKDYCGTLSEDAVRKNAILTYELLDEMVDYGIPQSTSTAALEKHIFNDPVVVSESTSALGAL
;
A
#
# COMPACT_ATOMS: atom_id res chain seq x y z
N VAL A 1 4.86 -4.91 -0.12
CA VAL A 1 6.13 -4.73 0.59
C VAL A 1 5.92 -5.05 2.06
N ALA A 2 6.79 -5.83 2.66
CA ALA A 2 6.74 -6.21 4.07
C ALA A 2 7.01 -5.02 5.02
N PRO A 3 6.67 -5.13 6.30
CA PRO A 3 6.94 -4.07 7.29
C PRO A 3 8.43 -3.73 7.46
N ARG A 4 9.32 -4.65 7.10
CA ARG A 4 10.79 -4.47 7.13
C ARG A 4 11.37 -3.87 5.86
N GLY A 5 10.55 -3.74 4.79
CA GLY A 5 10.94 -3.23 3.49
C GLY A 5 11.19 -4.30 2.43
N ASP A 6 11.15 -5.57 2.79
CA ASP A 6 11.33 -6.67 1.86
C ASP A 6 10.19 -6.71 0.84
N VAL A 7 10.53 -6.93 -0.42
CA VAL A 7 9.54 -7.16 -1.47
C VAL A 7 9.02 -8.60 -1.36
N ILE A 8 7.73 -8.76 -1.06
CA ILE A 8 7.11 -10.08 -1.01
C ILE A 8 6.65 -10.49 -2.41
N ILE A 9 5.91 -9.60 -3.07
CA ILE A 9 5.38 -9.77 -4.43
C ILE A 9 5.72 -8.52 -5.22
N LYS A 10 6.16 -8.69 -6.46
CA LYS A 10 6.37 -7.60 -7.43
C LYS A 10 5.77 -8.03 -8.77
N ARG A 11 4.85 -7.22 -9.29
CA ARG A 11 4.30 -7.37 -10.64
C ARG A 11 4.59 -6.10 -11.44
N GLU A 12 5.17 -6.24 -12.61
CA GLU A 12 5.50 -5.15 -13.50
C GLU A 12 4.65 -5.26 -14.76
N TYR A 13 3.87 -4.22 -15.03
CA TYR A 13 2.93 -4.22 -16.15
C TYR A 13 3.43 -3.43 -17.37
N ARG A 14 4.18 -2.34 -17.16
CA ARG A 14 4.45 -1.34 -18.20
C ARG A 14 5.92 -1.01 -18.42
N LYS A 15 6.82 -1.34 -17.53
CA LYS A 15 8.25 -0.97 -17.56
C LYS A 15 8.51 0.54 -17.72
N ASP A 16 7.64 1.37 -17.17
CA ASP A 16 7.73 2.83 -17.25
C ASP A 16 8.51 3.45 -16.09
N VAL A 17 8.82 2.66 -15.06
CA VAL A 17 9.58 3.08 -13.90
C VAL A 17 10.93 2.36 -13.82
N PRO A 18 11.98 3.00 -13.24
CA PRO A 18 13.25 2.35 -13.00
C PRO A 18 13.12 1.15 -12.07
N GLU A 19 14.12 0.28 -12.08
CA GLU A 19 14.25 -0.80 -11.10
C GLU A 19 14.42 -0.22 -9.67
N ASN A 20 14.27 -1.07 -8.64
CA ASN A 20 14.46 -0.74 -7.22
C ASN A 20 13.45 0.25 -6.60
N GLN A 21 12.31 0.48 -7.25
CA GLN A 21 11.30 1.41 -6.73
C GLN A 21 10.73 0.99 -5.38
N ALA A 22 10.68 -0.28 -5.07
CA ALA A 22 10.20 -0.78 -3.77
C ALA A 22 11.14 -0.39 -2.62
N GLU A 23 12.45 -0.44 -2.84
CA GLU A 23 13.45 -0.02 -1.85
C GLU A 23 13.41 1.51 -1.65
N ILE A 24 13.33 2.26 -2.76
CA ILE A 24 13.20 3.72 -2.72
C ILE A 24 11.92 4.10 -1.98
N PHE A 25 10.79 3.50 -2.31
CA PHE A 25 9.51 3.69 -1.62
C PHE A 25 9.64 3.49 -0.12
N PHE A 26 10.18 2.35 0.30
CA PHE A 26 10.28 2.02 1.72
C PHE A 26 11.16 3.01 2.48
N ARG A 27 12.29 3.43 1.88
CA ARG A 27 13.17 4.44 2.45
C ARG A 27 12.46 5.79 2.59
N LEU A 28 11.72 6.23 1.55
CA LEU A 28 10.98 7.48 1.56
C LEU A 28 9.90 7.48 2.65
N VAL A 29 9.11 6.40 2.75
CA VAL A 29 8.04 6.28 3.75
C VAL A 29 8.61 6.21 5.16
N LYS A 30 9.68 5.44 5.37
CA LYS A 30 10.31 5.27 6.69
C LYS A 30 10.91 6.56 7.24
N PHE A 31 11.50 7.37 6.39
CA PHE A 31 12.18 8.61 6.77
C PHE A 31 11.41 9.87 6.35
N TRP A 32 10.11 9.76 6.11
CA TRP A 32 9.31 10.85 5.56
C TRP A 32 9.44 12.14 6.37
N GLY A 33 9.20 12.11 7.67
CA GLY A 33 9.25 13.30 8.53
C GLY A 33 10.65 13.93 8.66
N ALA A 34 11.72 13.16 8.51
CA ALA A 34 13.08 13.69 8.45
C ALA A 34 13.37 14.36 7.10
N ASN A 35 12.88 13.76 6.02
CA ASN A 35 13.05 14.29 4.67
C ASN A 35 12.23 15.58 4.44
N GLU A 36 11.05 15.71 5.02
CA GLU A 36 10.26 16.95 4.94
C GLU A 36 10.98 18.13 5.59
N ARG A 37 11.63 17.92 6.72
CA ARG A 37 12.40 18.99 7.38
C ARG A 37 13.54 19.51 6.49
N ASN A 38 14.31 18.62 5.89
CA ASN A 38 15.41 19.01 5.01
C ASN A 38 14.92 19.70 3.72
N ARG A 39 13.75 19.27 3.16
CA ARG A 39 13.17 19.92 1.97
C ARG A 39 12.71 21.36 2.23
N ASN A 40 12.24 21.66 3.43
CA ASN A 40 11.80 23.01 3.81
C ASN A 40 12.98 23.95 4.07
N GLU A 41 14.16 23.44 4.43
CA GLU A 41 15.36 24.23 4.64
C GLU A 41 16.07 24.62 3.31
N ASP A 42 16.00 23.76 2.29
CA ASP A 42 16.70 23.96 1.00
C ASP A 42 15.88 24.70 -0.06
N GLY A 43 14.65 25.16 0.24
CA GLY A 43 13.79 25.88 -0.73
C GLY A 43 13.44 25.07 -2.00
N GLY A 44 13.61 23.77 -1.96
CA GLY A 44 13.42 22.86 -3.09
C GLY A 44 11.95 22.63 -3.41
N ASN A 45 11.62 22.65 -4.70
CA ASN A 45 10.30 22.49 -5.31
C ASN A 45 9.60 21.23 -4.79
N GLY A 46 8.72 21.41 -3.79
CA GLY A 46 7.99 20.34 -3.13
C GLY A 46 7.09 19.60 -4.09
N GLY A 47 7.28 18.29 -4.23
CA GLY A 47 6.38 17.42 -4.96
C GLY A 47 4.94 17.56 -4.43
N VAL A 48 3.98 17.49 -5.33
CA VAL A 48 2.54 17.62 -5.02
C VAL A 48 2.12 16.52 -4.04
N ILE A 49 1.76 16.92 -2.83
CA ILE A 49 1.19 16.03 -1.80
C ILE A 49 -0.32 16.02 -1.99
N ILE A 50 -0.89 14.87 -2.37
CA ILE A 50 -2.33 14.70 -2.47
C ILE A 50 -2.78 13.79 -1.33
N GLY A 51 -3.58 14.35 -0.41
CA GLY A 51 -4.39 13.61 0.56
C GLY A 51 -3.73 13.34 1.91
N LYS A 52 -3.97 14.24 2.87
CA LYS A 52 -4.07 13.89 4.28
C LYS A 52 -5.54 13.58 4.53
N GLU A 53 -5.94 12.34 4.56
CA GLU A 53 -7.23 11.98 5.14
C GLU A 53 -7.09 12.04 6.66
N ASN A 54 -7.68 13.05 7.26
CA ASN A 54 -7.88 13.13 8.70
C ASN A 54 -8.98 12.12 9.08
N GLU A 55 -8.60 10.94 9.48
CA GLU A 55 -9.48 10.02 10.20
C GLU A 55 -9.55 10.42 11.67
N ASN A 56 -10.10 11.60 12.01
CA ASN A 56 -10.55 11.93 13.36
C ASN A 56 -11.25 13.30 13.39
N GLU A 57 -12.46 13.35 12.90
CA GLU A 57 -13.41 14.38 13.32
C GLU A 57 -14.78 13.75 13.58
N ILE A 58 -14.95 13.18 14.78
CA ILE A 58 -16.21 13.25 15.53
C ILE A 58 -15.86 13.22 17.02
N ASN A 59 -16.16 14.36 17.68
CA ASN A 59 -16.31 14.61 19.10
C ASN A 59 -15.19 15.29 19.88
N GLY A 60 -15.54 16.47 20.33
CA GLY A 60 -15.14 16.97 21.67
C GLY A 60 -14.18 18.14 21.66
N VAL A 61 -14.76 19.31 21.88
CA VAL A 61 -14.10 20.50 22.42
C VAL A 61 -13.21 20.12 23.62
N GLY A 62 -11.90 20.40 23.53
CA GLY A 62 -10.95 20.19 24.61
C GLY A 62 -9.67 20.97 24.33
N GLU A 63 -9.41 21.94 25.18
CA GLU A 63 -8.27 22.86 25.19
C GLU A 63 -6.90 22.15 25.25
N GLY A 64 -5.92 22.70 24.53
CA GLY A 64 -4.51 22.74 24.91
C GLY A 64 -3.77 21.40 24.97
N GLY A 65 -3.14 21.00 23.87
CA GLY A 65 -2.13 19.95 23.88
C GLY A 65 -1.38 19.95 22.57
N GLY A 66 -0.04 20.12 22.61
CA GLY A 66 0.83 20.05 21.44
C GLY A 66 0.58 18.78 20.65
N GLY A 67 -0.18 18.88 19.56
CA GLY A 67 -0.41 17.78 18.65
C GLY A 67 0.91 17.31 18.09
N THR A 68 1.30 16.08 18.41
CA THR A 68 2.35 15.38 17.68
C THR A 68 1.86 15.27 16.23
N MET A 69 2.39 16.10 15.33
CA MET A 69 2.11 15.96 13.91
C MET A 69 2.52 14.54 13.52
N ASP A 70 1.55 13.75 13.09
CA ASP A 70 1.82 12.44 12.51
C ASP A 70 2.63 12.68 11.23
N HIS A 71 3.92 12.42 11.29
CA HIS A 71 4.86 12.56 10.18
C HIS A 71 4.85 11.33 9.26
N SER A 72 3.73 10.62 9.21
CA SER A 72 3.58 9.51 8.27
C SER A 72 3.54 10.01 6.82
N ALA A 73 4.06 9.21 5.90
CA ALA A 73 4.01 9.55 4.48
C ALA A 73 2.55 9.56 3.98
N PRO A 74 2.18 10.54 3.13
CA PRO A 74 0.87 10.58 2.52
C PRO A 74 0.65 9.37 1.61
N ALA A 75 -0.63 8.96 1.45
CA ALA A 75 -1.00 7.80 0.63
C ALA A 75 -0.56 7.92 -0.85
N ALA A 76 -0.37 9.14 -1.33
CA ALA A 76 0.13 9.43 -2.67
C ALA A 76 1.16 10.55 -2.64
N PHE A 77 2.33 10.33 -3.25
CA PHE A 77 3.39 11.32 -3.38
C PHE A 77 4.21 11.10 -4.65
N ASN A 78 4.94 12.13 -5.07
CA ASN A 78 5.86 12.07 -6.21
C ASN A 78 7.30 12.25 -5.73
N ASP A 79 8.22 11.44 -6.25
CA ASP A 79 9.64 11.62 -6.09
C ASP A 79 10.36 11.36 -7.41
N GLN A 80 11.18 12.33 -7.86
CA GLN A 80 11.95 12.25 -9.10
C GLN A 80 11.12 11.84 -10.34
N GLY A 81 9.87 12.32 -10.44
CA GLY A 81 8.97 12.03 -11.55
C GLY A 81 8.33 10.65 -11.51
N VAL A 82 8.47 9.91 -10.41
CA VAL A 82 7.75 8.68 -10.15
C VAL A 82 6.65 8.96 -9.11
N ASN A 83 5.43 8.60 -9.45
CA ASN A 83 4.29 8.65 -8.53
C ASN A 83 4.26 7.36 -7.72
N TYR A 84 4.19 7.49 -6.41
CA TYR A 84 4.02 6.41 -5.46
C TYR A 84 2.66 6.54 -4.80
N LEU A 85 1.87 5.47 -4.89
CA LEU A 85 0.57 5.38 -4.24
C LEU A 85 0.57 4.11 -3.39
N HIS A 86 0.11 4.20 -2.16
CA HIS A 86 0.16 3.04 -1.27
C HIS A 86 -0.99 2.99 -0.29
N VAL A 87 -1.30 1.76 0.10
CA VAL A 87 -2.23 1.42 1.17
C VAL A 87 -1.49 0.53 2.16
N LYS A 88 -1.66 0.79 3.44
CA LYS A 88 -1.09 -0.02 4.52
C LYS A 88 -2.19 -0.80 5.22
N ALA A 89 -2.06 -2.10 5.27
CA ALA A 89 -2.97 -2.98 6.00
C ALA A 89 -2.18 -4.06 6.74
N ASN A 90 -2.43 -4.24 8.04
CA ASN A 90 -1.74 -5.20 8.92
C ASN A 90 -0.21 -5.18 8.77
N GLY A 91 0.37 -3.98 8.64
CA GLY A 91 1.81 -3.78 8.47
C GLY A 91 2.33 -4.01 7.05
N VAL A 92 1.57 -4.62 6.15
CA VAL A 92 1.95 -4.81 4.75
C VAL A 92 1.56 -3.58 3.94
N TYR A 93 2.46 -3.14 3.05
CA TYR A 93 2.19 -2.09 2.08
C TYR A 93 1.82 -2.69 0.73
N VAL A 94 0.66 -2.32 0.20
CA VAL A 94 0.28 -2.53 -1.19
C VAL A 94 0.60 -1.24 -1.94
N VAL A 95 1.52 -1.31 -2.90
CA VAL A 95 2.13 -0.12 -3.52
C VAL A 95 1.98 -0.18 -5.03
N ALA A 96 1.58 0.92 -5.63
CA ALA A 96 1.67 1.15 -7.07
C ALA A 96 2.69 2.26 -7.36
N THR A 97 3.51 2.05 -8.40
CA THR A 97 4.47 3.04 -8.89
C THR A 97 4.26 3.26 -10.38
N THR A 98 4.24 4.51 -10.83
CA THR A 98 4.06 4.85 -12.24
C THR A 98 4.60 6.24 -12.56
N ARG A 99 5.02 6.46 -13.81
CA ARG A 99 5.31 7.79 -14.37
C ARG A 99 4.12 8.39 -15.12
N ALA A 100 3.09 7.57 -15.36
CA ALA A 100 1.89 8.05 -16.04
C ALA A 100 1.12 9.04 -15.16
N ASN A 101 0.50 10.02 -15.80
CA ASN A 101 -0.48 10.88 -15.14
C ASN A 101 -1.78 10.10 -14.97
N CYS A 102 -2.08 9.72 -13.73
CA CYS A 102 -3.29 8.97 -13.36
C CYS A 102 -3.97 9.64 -12.17
N SER A 103 -5.27 9.41 -12.01
CA SER A 103 -6.01 9.87 -10.84
C SER A 103 -5.55 9.10 -9.59
N PRO A 104 -5.03 9.78 -8.56
CA PRO A 104 -4.59 9.12 -7.33
C PRO A 104 -5.72 8.36 -6.64
N SER A 105 -6.91 8.93 -6.56
CA SER A 105 -8.07 8.29 -5.93
C SER A 105 -8.48 7.00 -6.63
N PHE A 106 -8.40 6.96 -7.96
CA PHE A 106 -8.67 5.76 -8.73
C PHE A 106 -7.67 4.64 -8.43
N VAL A 107 -6.37 4.97 -8.38
CA VAL A 107 -5.33 3.98 -8.07
C VAL A 107 -5.42 3.52 -6.62
N LEU A 108 -5.65 4.43 -5.66
CA LEU A 108 -5.82 4.08 -4.26
C LEU A 108 -7.03 3.15 -4.05
N GLU A 109 -8.15 3.42 -4.72
CA GLU A 109 -9.31 2.52 -4.68
C GLU A 109 -8.96 1.13 -5.23
N LEU A 110 -8.21 1.05 -6.33
CA LEU A 110 -7.72 -0.22 -6.87
C LEU A 110 -6.85 -0.96 -5.85
N LEU A 111 -5.91 -0.26 -5.18
CA LEU A 111 -5.06 -0.87 -4.16
C LEU A 111 -5.86 -1.38 -2.96
N HIS A 112 -6.89 -0.66 -2.53
CA HIS A 112 -7.81 -1.13 -1.47
C HIS A 112 -8.56 -2.39 -1.91
N ARG A 113 -9.03 -2.45 -3.15
CA ARG A 113 -9.72 -3.63 -3.70
C ARG A 113 -8.78 -4.83 -3.80
N ILE A 114 -7.54 -4.63 -4.25
CA ILE A 114 -6.51 -5.68 -4.26
C ILE A 114 -6.27 -6.20 -2.83
N ALA A 115 -6.06 -5.31 -1.87
CA ALA A 115 -5.87 -5.67 -0.47
C ALA A 115 -7.05 -6.47 0.09
N LYS A 116 -8.28 -6.05 -0.24
CA LYS A 116 -9.51 -6.75 0.17
C LYS A 116 -9.61 -8.14 -0.44
N VAL A 117 -9.39 -8.27 -1.75
CA VAL A 117 -9.47 -9.56 -2.44
C VAL A 117 -8.44 -10.55 -1.88
N ILE A 118 -7.18 -10.12 -1.67
CA ILE A 118 -6.16 -10.97 -1.05
C ILE A 118 -6.60 -11.39 0.36
N LYS A 119 -7.19 -10.48 1.15
CA LYS A 119 -7.72 -10.80 2.47
C LYS A 119 -8.87 -11.80 2.40
N ASP A 120 -9.79 -11.64 1.44
CA ASP A 120 -10.97 -12.53 1.27
C ASP A 120 -10.53 -13.97 0.93
N TYR A 121 -9.48 -14.13 0.10
CA TYR A 121 -8.94 -15.44 -0.26
C TYR A 121 -8.05 -16.06 0.84
N CYS A 122 -7.14 -15.28 1.41
CA CYS A 122 -6.12 -15.79 2.34
C CYS A 122 -6.55 -15.74 3.81
N GLY A 123 -7.73 -15.18 4.13
CA GLY A 123 -8.24 -14.97 5.49
C GLY A 123 -7.70 -13.70 6.14
N THR A 124 -6.44 -13.35 5.92
CA THR A 124 -5.81 -12.11 6.41
C THR A 124 -4.83 -11.55 5.38
N LEU A 125 -4.62 -10.24 5.41
CA LEU A 125 -3.53 -9.61 4.67
C LEU A 125 -2.34 -9.41 5.61
N SER A 126 -1.47 -10.40 5.68
CA SER A 126 -0.24 -10.37 6.46
C SER A 126 0.95 -10.82 5.60
N GLU A 127 2.18 -10.53 6.05
CA GLU A 127 3.40 -10.97 5.36
C GLU A 127 3.41 -12.49 5.16
N ASP A 128 3.07 -13.25 6.21
CA ASP A 128 3.04 -14.71 6.19
C ASP A 128 1.98 -15.25 5.23
N ALA A 129 0.77 -14.66 5.25
CA ALA A 129 -0.31 -15.04 4.35
C ALA A 129 0.05 -14.83 2.88
N VAL A 130 0.63 -13.67 2.54
CA VAL A 130 1.05 -13.37 1.17
C VAL A 130 2.22 -14.26 0.71
N ARG A 131 3.18 -14.57 1.59
CA ARG A 131 4.29 -15.49 1.26
C ARG A 131 3.80 -16.90 1.00
N LYS A 132 2.90 -17.42 1.83
CA LYS A 132 2.31 -18.77 1.67
C LYS A 132 1.46 -18.87 0.41
N ASN A 133 0.81 -17.79 0.01
CA ASN A 133 -0.07 -17.71 -1.15
C ASN A 133 0.55 -16.91 -2.32
N ALA A 134 1.87 -16.97 -2.50
CA ALA A 134 2.54 -16.15 -3.51
C ALA A 134 2.03 -16.41 -4.93
N ILE A 135 1.85 -17.68 -5.32
CA ILE A 135 1.34 -18.06 -6.65
C ILE A 135 -0.09 -17.57 -6.84
N LEU A 136 -0.96 -17.81 -5.86
CA LEU A 136 -2.33 -17.31 -5.86
C LEU A 136 -2.38 -15.77 -5.97
N THR A 137 -1.49 -15.08 -5.25
CA THR A 137 -1.43 -13.61 -5.30
C THR A 137 -1.04 -13.10 -6.68
N TYR A 138 -0.11 -13.77 -7.38
CA TYR A 138 0.21 -13.43 -8.77
C TYR A 138 -0.97 -13.68 -9.70
N GLU A 139 -1.65 -14.80 -9.57
CA GLU A 139 -2.84 -15.14 -10.34
C GLU A 139 -3.96 -14.10 -10.15
N LEU A 140 -4.24 -13.73 -8.90
CA LEU A 140 -5.20 -12.67 -8.58
C LEU A 140 -4.82 -11.33 -9.21
N LEU A 141 -3.54 -10.94 -9.13
CA LEU A 141 -3.07 -9.68 -9.71
C LEU A 141 -3.19 -9.68 -11.23
N ASP A 142 -2.95 -10.81 -11.89
CA ASP A 142 -3.03 -10.93 -13.35
C ASP A 142 -4.47 -10.87 -13.84
N GLU A 143 -5.44 -11.41 -13.08
CA GLU A 143 -6.87 -11.29 -13.39
C GLU A 143 -7.44 -9.90 -13.07
N MET A 144 -6.92 -9.24 -12.03
CA MET A 144 -7.42 -7.93 -11.61
C MET A 144 -6.86 -6.78 -12.42
N VAL A 145 -5.66 -6.93 -12.99
CA VAL A 145 -4.95 -5.83 -13.68
C VAL A 145 -4.27 -6.36 -14.94
N ASP A 146 -4.70 -5.86 -16.10
CA ASP A 146 -4.10 -6.17 -17.38
C ASP A 146 -3.38 -4.93 -17.94
N TYR A 147 -2.08 -5.06 -18.23
CA TYR A 147 -1.20 -3.96 -18.69
C TYR A 147 -1.33 -2.66 -17.86
N GLY A 148 -1.61 -2.78 -16.56
CA GLY A 148 -1.82 -1.65 -15.65
C GLY A 148 -3.23 -1.04 -15.75
N ILE A 149 -4.17 -1.69 -16.43
CA ILE A 149 -5.58 -1.31 -16.53
C ILE A 149 -6.41 -2.25 -15.67
N PRO A 150 -7.18 -1.75 -14.69
CA PRO A 150 -8.03 -2.58 -13.87
C PRO A 150 -9.09 -3.32 -14.67
N GLN A 151 -9.26 -4.58 -14.35
CA GLN A 151 -10.29 -5.48 -14.86
C GLN A 151 -11.31 -5.76 -13.75
N SER A 152 -11.79 -7.00 -13.62
CA SER A 152 -12.70 -7.37 -12.54
C SER A 152 -11.98 -7.40 -11.19
N THR A 153 -12.58 -6.74 -10.19
CA THR A 153 -12.09 -6.75 -8.80
C THR A 153 -13.11 -7.33 -7.83
N SER A 154 -14.15 -8.00 -8.37
CA SER A 154 -15.16 -8.69 -7.55
C SER A 154 -14.67 -10.11 -7.21
N THR A 155 -14.58 -10.44 -5.93
CA THR A 155 -14.17 -11.77 -5.44
C THR A 155 -14.99 -12.89 -6.11
N ALA A 156 -16.31 -12.72 -6.22
CA ALA A 156 -17.19 -13.71 -6.85
C ALA A 156 -16.97 -13.86 -8.38
N ALA A 157 -16.51 -12.82 -9.05
CA ALA A 157 -16.18 -12.89 -10.47
C ALA A 157 -14.81 -13.56 -10.69
N LEU A 158 -13.85 -13.27 -9.81
CA LEU A 158 -12.50 -13.84 -9.86
C LEU A 158 -12.49 -15.34 -9.55
N GLU A 159 -13.37 -15.81 -8.68
CA GLU A 159 -13.47 -17.23 -8.29
C GLU A 159 -13.57 -18.20 -9.47
N LYS A 160 -14.10 -17.73 -10.60
CA LYS A 160 -14.23 -18.53 -11.83
C LYS A 160 -12.93 -18.66 -12.63
N HIS A 161 -11.96 -17.80 -12.35
CA HIS A 161 -10.71 -17.68 -13.11
C HIS A 161 -9.48 -18.06 -12.28
N ILE A 162 -9.65 -18.25 -10.99
CA ILE A 162 -8.58 -18.62 -10.05
C ILE A 162 -8.56 -20.12 -9.86
N PHE A 163 -7.42 -20.73 -10.10
CA PHE A 163 -7.24 -22.19 -10.07
C PHE A 163 -6.42 -22.65 -8.86
N ASN A 164 -5.68 -21.76 -8.21
CA ASN A 164 -4.89 -22.10 -7.03
C ASN A 164 -5.74 -22.03 -5.78
N ASP A 165 -5.73 -23.11 -4.99
CA ASP A 165 -6.43 -23.14 -3.69
C ASP A 165 -5.71 -22.24 -2.68
N PRO A 166 -6.46 -21.41 -1.92
CA PRO A 166 -5.88 -20.55 -0.92
C PRO A 166 -5.45 -21.31 0.33
N VAL A 167 -4.28 -21.02 0.85
CA VAL A 167 -3.86 -21.41 2.19
C VAL A 167 -4.36 -20.35 3.17
N VAL A 168 -5.49 -20.62 3.83
CA VAL A 168 -6.08 -19.69 4.80
C VAL A 168 -5.20 -19.58 6.03
N VAL A 169 -4.78 -18.36 6.36
CA VAL A 169 -4.01 -18.03 7.55
C VAL A 169 -4.94 -17.31 8.54
N SER A 170 -5.19 -17.94 9.68
CA SER A 170 -5.94 -17.28 10.77
C SER A 170 -5.06 -16.24 11.45
N GLU A 171 -5.64 -15.09 11.83
CA GLU A 171 -4.96 -14.15 12.71
C GLU A 171 -4.68 -14.87 14.03
N SER A 172 -3.40 -15.18 14.31
CA SER A 172 -3.03 -15.70 15.63
C SER A 172 -3.32 -14.60 16.64
N THR A 173 -4.27 -14.82 17.52
CA THR A 173 -4.47 -14.04 18.74
C THR A 173 -3.23 -14.17 19.61
N SER A 174 -2.21 -13.35 19.34
CA SER A 174 -1.07 -13.16 20.23
C SER A 174 -1.45 -12.24 21.40
N ALA A 175 -2.46 -12.66 22.16
CA ALA A 175 -2.90 -11.98 23.38
C ALA A 175 -3.37 -13.01 24.40
N LEU A 176 -2.49 -13.95 24.77
CA LEU A 176 -2.65 -14.72 26.02
C LEU A 176 -1.27 -15.22 26.45
N GLY A 177 -0.59 -14.39 27.23
CA GLY A 177 0.72 -14.74 27.80
C GLY A 177 1.25 -13.70 28.76
N ALA A 178 0.40 -13.24 29.70
CA ALA A 178 0.84 -12.55 30.88
C ALA A 178 -0.17 -12.86 32.02
N LEU A 179 0.03 -13.99 32.65
CA LEU A 179 -0.37 -14.24 34.04
C LEU A 179 0.90 -14.54 34.83
#